data_8f3321637daca2499fb693ae9d60f2f0
#
_entry.id   8f3321637daca2499fb693ae9d60f2f0
#
_cell.length_a   1.000
_cell.length_b   1.000
_cell.length_c   1.000
_cell.angle_alpha   90.00
_cell.angle_beta   90.00
_cell.angle_gamma   90.00
#
_symmetry.space_group_name_H-M   'P 1'
#
loop_
_entity.id
_entity.type
_entity.pdbx_description
1 polymer ?
#
loop_
_entity_poly.entity_id
_entity_poly.type
_entity_poly.pdbx_seq_one_letter_code
_entity_poly.pdbx_strand_id
1 'polypeptide(L)' 'MSLANLLIANRGEIAIRIMRAAGELGIRTVAVFSEDDGRSLHTRKADRAHALRGKGAAAYLDLEQIVEAAKSLCCDAIHP' A
#
# COMPACT_ATOMS: atom_id res chain seq x y z
N MET A 1 -9.47 2.82 -19.90
CA MET A 1 -9.77 2.73 -18.48
C MET A 1 -8.52 3.07 -17.70
N SER A 2 -8.60 4.01 -16.78
CA SER A 2 -7.45 4.43 -16.00
C SER A 2 -7.56 3.91 -14.56
N LEU A 3 -6.41 3.64 -13.94
CA LEU A 3 -6.36 3.32 -12.51
C LEU A 3 -6.52 4.61 -11.72
N ALA A 4 -7.35 4.61 -10.71
CA ALA A 4 -7.54 5.76 -9.83
C ALA A 4 -6.81 5.57 -8.50
N ASN A 5 -6.89 4.37 -7.93
CA ASN A 5 -6.33 4.07 -6.60
C ASN A 5 -5.58 2.74 -6.64
N LEU A 6 -4.32 2.77 -6.26
CA LEU A 6 -3.44 1.61 -6.24
C LEU A 6 -3.04 1.30 -4.80
N LEU A 7 -3.32 0.08 -4.35
CA LEU A 7 -2.81 -0.39 -3.06
C LEU A 7 -1.42 -0.99 -3.29
N ILE A 8 -0.47 -0.54 -2.51
CA ILE A 8 0.92 -1.00 -2.60
C ILE A 8 1.21 -1.92 -1.42
N ALA A 9 1.38 -3.20 -1.72
CA ALA A 9 1.61 -4.24 -0.71
C ALA A 9 3.10 -4.52 -0.53
N ASN A 10 3.90 -3.48 -0.61
CA ASN A 10 5.35 -3.51 -0.38
C ASN A 10 5.70 -2.47 0.67
N ARG A 11 6.92 -2.53 1.14
CA ARG A 11 7.42 -1.58 2.13
C ARG A 11 8.77 -1.00 1.71
N GLY A 12 9.22 0.00 2.45
CA GLY A 12 10.54 0.59 2.27
C GLY A 12 10.74 1.22 0.91
N GLU A 13 11.95 1.10 0.40
CA GLU A 13 12.37 1.76 -0.83
C GLU A 13 11.54 1.31 -2.05
N ILE A 14 11.19 0.04 -2.12
CA ILE A 14 10.40 -0.48 -3.23
C ILE A 14 9.03 0.18 -3.25
N ALA A 15 8.37 0.28 -2.10
CA ALA A 15 7.08 0.94 -1.99
C ALA A 15 7.16 2.40 -2.42
N ILE A 16 8.20 3.11 -1.99
CA ILE A 16 8.40 4.52 -2.32
C ILE A 16 8.58 4.72 -3.82
N ARG A 17 9.33 3.84 -4.48
CA ARG A 17 9.52 3.89 -5.93
C ARG A 17 8.22 3.71 -6.68
N ILE A 18 7.39 2.76 -6.23
CA ILE A 18 6.08 2.51 -6.83
C ILE A 18 5.18 3.73 -6.65
N MET A 19 5.18 4.33 -5.45
CA MET A 19 4.40 5.54 -5.17
C MET A 19 4.79 6.70 -6.05
N ARG A 20 6.08 6.87 -6.28
CA ARG A 20 6.60 7.94 -7.13
C ARG A 20 6.14 7.74 -8.58
N ALA A 21 6.27 6.53 -9.10
CA ALA A 21 5.82 6.21 -10.45
C ALA A 21 4.31 6.40 -10.59
N ALA A 22 3.53 5.95 -9.60
CA ALA A 22 2.08 6.12 -9.60
C ALA A 22 1.70 7.60 -9.61
N GLY A 23 2.39 8.40 -8.79
CA GLY A 23 2.16 9.84 -8.71
C GLY A 23 2.40 10.54 -10.05
N GLU A 24 3.43 10.15 -10.78
CA GLU A 24 3.72 10.68 -12.09
C GLU A 24 2.61 10.37 -13.11
N LEU A 25 1.89 9.28 -12.89
CA LEU A 25 0.77 8.87 -13.74
C LEU A 25 -0.58 9.38 -13.23
N GLY A 26 -0.59 10.17 -12.17
CA GLY A 26 -1.82 10.68 -11.59
C GLY A 26 -2.64 9.65 -10.83
N ILE A 27 -2.01 8.56 -10.39
CA ILE A 27 -2.66 7.49 -9.64
C ILE A 27 -2.48 7.74 -8.14
N ARG A 28 -3.57 7.68 -7.39
CA ARG A 28 -3.51 7.78 -5.92
C ARG A 28 -3.03 6.47 -5.35
N THR A 29 -2.29 6.54 -4.26
CA THR A 29 -1.69 5.37 -3.63
C THR A 29 -2.21 5.17 -2.22
N VAL A 30 -2.35 3.89 -1.85
CA VAL A 30 -2.64 3.47 -0.49
C VAL A 30 -1.50 2.56 -0.05
N ALA A 31 -0.80 2.95 1.01
CA ALA A 31 0.22 2.12 1.61
C ALA A 31 -0.40 1.27 2.69
N VAL A 32 0.01 0.00 2.78
CA VAL A 32 -0.31 -0.84 3.92
C VAL A 32 0.94 -0.97 4.78
N PHE A 33 0.77 -1.17 6.06
CA PHE A 33 1.91 -1.30 6.96
C PHE A 33 1.59 -2.30 8.08
N SER A 34 2.61 -3.06 8.45
CA SER A 34 2.51 -3.97 9.59
C SER A 34 2.48 -3.17 10.90
N GLU A 35 2.11 -3.82 12.00
CA GLU A 35 1.99 -3.15 13.30
C GLU A 35 3.27 -2.46 13.74
N ASP A 36 4.42 -2.96 13.34
CA ASP A 36 5.73 -2.40 13.70
C ASP A 36 6.29 -1.41 12.68
N ASP A 37 5.58 -1.14 11.59
CA ASP A 37 6.03 -0.23 10.51
C ASP A 37 5.27 1.09 10.43
N GLY A 38 4.47 1.43 11.43
CA GLY A 38 3.59 2.61 11.37
C GLY A 38 4.29 3.94 11.17
N ARG A 39 5.58 4.02 11.49
CA ARG A 39 6.38 5.25 11.34
C ARG A 39 7.29 5.20 10.13
N SER A 40 7.20 4.16 9.33
CA SER A 40 8.07 4.00 8.16
C SER A 40 7.78 5.07 7.10
N LEU A 41 8.81 5.43 6.35
CA LEU A 41 8.71 6.48 5.35
C LEU A 41 7.65 6.18 4.29
N HIS A 42 7.48 4.91 3.91
CA HIS A 42 6.52 4.55 2.89
C HIS A 42 5.07 4.89 3.30
N THR A 43 4.76 4.87 4.60
CA THR A 43 3.41 5.24 5.07
C THR A 43 3.14 6.74 4.91
N ARG A 44 4.20 7.55 4.92
CA ARG A 44 4.10 9.01 4.80
C ARG A 44 4.07 9.48 3.36
N LYS A 45 4.58 8.70 2.44
CA LYS A 45 4.68 9.07 1.03
C LYS A 45 3.43 8.73 0.22
N ALA A 46 2.61 7.82 0.73
CA ALA A 46 1.36 7.46 0.07
C ALA A 46 0.27 8.50 0.35
N ASP A 47 -0.75 8.53 -0.49
CA ASP A 47 -1.90 9.41 -0.27
C ASP A 47 -2.71 8.98 0.95
N ARG A 48 -2.81 7.67 1.19
CA ARG A 48 -3.46 7.09 2.38
C ARG A 48 -2.65 5.93 2.89
N ALA A 49 -2.84 5.59 4.15
CA ALA A 49 -2.17 4.45 4.77
C ALA A 49 -3.17 3.60 5.55
N HIS A 50 -2.99 2.30 5.54
CA HIS A 50 -3.87 1.36 6.21
C HIS A 50 -3.06 0.34 7.01
N ALA A 51 -3.38 0.20 8.29
CA ALA A 51 -2.69 -0.74 9.17
C ALA A 51 -3.14 -2.18 8.92
N LEU A 52 -2.17 -3.07 8.78
CA LEU A 52 -2.40 -4.49 8.70
C LEU A 52 -2.31 -5.09 10.11
N ARG A 53 -3.01 -6.20 10.33
CA ARG A 53 -2.83 -6.98 11.55
C ARG A 53 -1.57 -7.83 11.37
N GLY A 54 -0.74 -7.90 12.40
CA GLY A 54 0.49 -8.67 12.39
C GLY A 54 1.73 -7.83 12.24
N LYS A 55 2.88 -8.45 12.44
CA LYS A 55 4.17 -7.79 12.46
C LYS A 55 5.11 -8.36 11.39
N GLY A 56 6.07 -7.55 10.99
CA GLY A 56 7.12 -7.97 10.08
C GLY A 56 6.62 -8.33 8.68
N ALA A 57 7.46 -9.05 7.96
CA ALA A 57 7.18 -9.42 6.58
C ALA A 57 5.92 -10.27 6.41
N ALA A 58 5.58 -11.08 7.41
CA ALA A 58 4.41 -11.95 7.35
C ALA A 58 3.11 -11.18 7.14
N ALA A 59 2.99 -9.97 7.71
CA ALA A 59 1.80 -9.14 7.53
C ALA A 59 1.60 -8.78 6.06
N TYR A 60 2.69 -8.48 5.36
CA TYR A 60 2.64 -8.11 3.94
C TYR A 60 2.36 -9.29 3.01
N LEU A 61 2.46 -10.50 3.52
CA LEU A 61 2.20 -11.74 2.77
C LEU A 61 0.79 -12.30 3.01
N ASP A 62 0.03 -11.66 3.87
CA ASP A 62 -1.34 -12.05 4.19
C ASP A 62 -2.29 -11.55 3.11
N LEU A 63 -2.48 -12.37 2.07
CA LEU A 63 -3.25 -12.00 0.89
C LEU A 63 -4.71 -11.66 1.20
N GLU A 64 -5.34 -12.41 2.10
CA GLU A 64 -6.74 -12.15 2.47
C GLU A 64 -6.91 -10.76 3.05
N GLN A 65 -6.02 -10.39 3.94
CA GLN A 65 -6.04 -9.09 4.60
C GLN A 65 -5.80 -7.95 3.60
N ILE A 66 -4.86 -8.16 2.69
CA ILE A 66 -4.53 -7.18 1.66
C ILE A 66 -5.70 -6.97 0.70
N VAL A 67 -6.35 -8.04 0.27
CA VAL A 67 -7.51 -7.95 -0.61
C VAL A 67 -8.68 -7.26 0.11
N GLU A 68 -8.92 -7.57 1.38
CA GLU A 68 -9.93 -6.89 2.17
C GLU A 68 -9.66 -5.39 2.25
N ALA A 69 -8.42 -5.01 2.49
CA ALA A 69 -8.03 -3.59 2.55
C ALA A 69 -8.29 -2.90 1.22
N ALA A 70 -7.92 -3.54 0.11
CA ALA A 70 -8.13 -2.97 -1.22
C ALA A 70 -9.62 -2.74 -1.48
N LYS A 71 -10.46 -3.69 -1.11
CA LYS A 71 -11.91 -3.56 -1.28
C LYS A 71 -12.48 -2.45 -0.40
N SER A 72 -12.09 -2.42 0.87
CA SER A 72 -12.58 -1.40 1.83
C SER A 72 -12.20 0.00 1.41
N LEU A 73 -11.04 0.17 0.81
CA LEU A 73 -10.50 1.47 0.43
C LEU A 73 -10.75 1.82 -1.02
N CYS A 74 -11.55 1.02 -1.71
CA CYS A 74 -11.93 1.23 -3.11
C CYS A 74 -10.73 1.33 -4.05
N CYS A 75 -9.75 0.45 -3.85
CA CYS A 75 -8.61 0.38 -4.73
C CYS A 75 -8.94 -0.41 -6.00
N ASP A 76 -8.45 0.06 -7.13
CA ASP A 76 -8.66 -0.58 -8.43
C ASP A 76 -7.68 -1.70 -8.70
N ALA A 77 -6.53 -1.65 -8.05
CA ALA A 77 -5.45 -2.61 -8.27
C ALA A 77 -4.58 -2.74 -7.04
N ILE A 78 -3.83 -3.83 -6.99
CA ILE A 78 -2.86 -4.12 -5.94
C ILE A 78 -1.51 -4.38 -6.61
N HIS A 79 -0.47 -3.72 -6.13
CA HIS A 79 0.90 -4.03 -6.52
C HIS A 79 1.53 -4.86 -5.40
N PRO A 80 1.76 -6.16 -5.64
CA PRO A 80 2.31 -7.05 -4.62
C PRO A 80 3.78 -6.81 -4.35
#